data_252e926ec93f00d1cef0700f64a128ad
#
_entry.id   252e926ec93f00d1cef0700f64a128ad
#
_cell.length_a   1.000
_cell.length_b   1.000
_cell.length_c   1.000
_cell.angle_alpha   90.00
_cell.angle_beta   90.00
_cell.angle_gamma   90.00
#
_symmetry.space_group_name_H-M   'P 1'
#
loop_
_entity.id
_entity.type
_entity.pdbx_description
1 polymer ?
#
loop_
_entity_poly.entity_id
_entity_poly.type
_entity_poly.pdbx_seq_one_letter_code
_entity_poly.pdbx_strand_id
1 'polypeptide(L)'
;DPSNQIAGFDARLNLQTLINQPVSLYGQYVGEDEAGLLPAKKMYLAGVDYSSSFKQRPYQVYAEWADTRTNGEVRGISYNHSLYTDGYYQHGFSLGHGLGGDAQMFSVGGHMHLDPKNRIQAKVLSAKVNQSNRDTNQAFLVEDTIHAIDVSWQHQLRADLPLKLNAWLSDSDTKGQDAGASLGIEIPLDSRLFNY
;
A
#
# COMPACT_ATOMS: atom_id res chain seq x y z
N ASP A 1 29.26 -9.87 7.34
CA ASP A 1 28.18 -9.86 8.33
C ASP A 1 26.97 -10.56 7.72
N PRO A 2 26.42 -11.64 8.30
CA PRO A 2 25.26 -12.33 7.76
C PRO A 2 23.92 -11.62 8.09
N SER A 3 23.95 -10.44 8.69
CA SER A 3 22.72 -9.72 9.05
C SER A 3 22.07 -9.06 7.83
N ASN A 4 20.78 -9.28 7.65
CA ASN A 4 19.98 -8.50 6.70
C ASN A 4 19.51 -7.22 7.39
N GLN A 5 19.90 -6.08 6.85
CA GLN A 5 19.57 -4.77 7.43
C GLN A 5 18.71 -3.99 6.44
N ILE A 6 17.55 -3.54 6.92
CA ILE A 6 16.68 -2.63 6.16
C ILE A 6 16.61 -1.32 6.96
N ALA A 7 16.91 -0.22 6.29
CA ALA A 7 16.79 1.11 6.85
C ALA A 7 16.12 2.05 5.88
N GLY A 8 15.42 3.06 6.38
CA GLY A 8 14.75 4.03 5.53
C GLY A 8 14.35 5.29 6.27
N PHE A 9 13.92 6.25 5.51
CA PHE A 9 13.30 7.46 6.01
C PHE A 9 12.13 7.85 5.12
N ASP A 10 11.16 8.51 5.72
CA ASP A 10 10.02 9.09 5.06
C ASP A 10 9.93 10.59 5.35
N ALA A 11 9.29 11.30 4.45
CA ALA A 11 9.01 12.72 4.59
C ALA A 11 7.66 13.07 4.00
N ARG A 12 6.98 14.05 4.60
CA ARG A 12 5.76 14.64 4.09
C ARG A 12 5.86 16.16 4.17
N LEU A 13 5.59 16.83 3.05
CA LEU A 13 5.59 18.27 2.92
C LEU A 13 4.19 18.75 2.59
N ASN A 14 3.59 19.54 3.50
CA ASN A 14 2.33 20.22 3.25
C ASN A 14 2.61 21.56 2.55
N LEU A 15 2.05 21.71 1.36
CA LEU A 15 2.28 22.88 0.52
C LEU A 15 1.26 24.02 0.73
N GLN A 16 0.30 23.85 1.64
CA GLN A 16 -0.80 24.82 1.82
C GLN A 16 -0.29 26.25 2.11
N THR A 17 0.77 26.39 2.88
CA THR A 17 1.36 27.69 3.19
C THR A 17 2.13 28.31 2.02
N LEU A 18 2.62 27.50 1.08
CA LEU A 18 3.43 27.94 -0.05
C LEU A 18 2.59 28.32 -1.27
N ILE A 19 1.56 27.52 -1.58
CA ILE A 19 0.76 27.67 -2.80
C ILE A 19 -0.72 27.96 -2.53
N ASN A 20 -1.09 28.14 -1.27
CA ASN A 20 -2.47 28.35 -0.82
C ASN A 20 -3.46 27.28 -1.33
N GLN A 21 -2.97 26.04 -1.45
CA GLN A 21 -3.77 24.89 -1.85
C GLN A 21 -3.49 23.74 -0.87
N PRO A 22 -4.50 22.94 -0.49
CA PRO A 22 -4.37 21.83 0.45
C PRO A 22 -3.76 20.59 -0.22
N VAL A 23 -2.57 20.76 -0.75
CA VAL A 23 -1.76 19.72 -1.40
C VAL A 23 -0.65 19.29 -0.46
N SER A 24 -0.38 17.99 -0.37
CA SER A 24 0.83 17.46 0.26
C SER A 24 1.59 16.57 -0.71
N LEU A 25 2.92 16.66 -0.64
CA LEU A 25 3.84 15.70 -1.24
C LEU A 25 4.38 14.79 -0.15
N TYR A 26 4.52 13.52 -0.44
CA TYR A 26 5.15 12.59 0.48
C TYR A 26 6.04 11.59 -0.26
N GLY A 27 7.02 11.05 0.44
CA GLY A 27 7.91 10.07 -0.13
C GLY A 27 8.59 9.24 0.93
N GLN A 28 9.01 8.05 0.53
CA GLN A 28 9.76 7.12 1.33
C GLN A 28 10.97 6.63 0.54
N TYR A 29 12.09 6.56 1.20
CA TYR A 29 13.32 5.96 0.71
C TYR A 29 13.70 4.83 1.66
N VAL A 30 13.82 3.63 1.14
CA VAL A 30 14.21 2.44 1.88
C VAL A 30 15.36 1.78 1.17
N GLY A 31 16.31 1.28 1.91
CA GLY A 31 17.42 0.52 1.35
C GLY A 31 17.72 -0.69 2.19
N GLU A 32 18.16 -1.72 1.52
CA GLU A 32 18.62 -2.97 2.06
C GLU A 32 20.13 -3.05 1.84
N ASP A 33 20.86 -3.53 2.84
CA ASP A 33 22.33 -3.56 2.94
C ASP A 33 23.04 -2.19 2.90
N GLU A 34 24.19 -2.13 3.50
CA GLU A 34 25.02 -0.93 3.59
C GLU A 34 26.05 -0.87 2.45
N ALA A 35 26.11 0.28 1.77
CA ALA A 35 27.25 0.68 0.93
C ALA A 35 27.80 2.00 1.47
N GLY A 36 28.59 1.92 2.52
CA GLY A 36 29.08 3.07 3.25
C GLY A 36 28.04 3.72 4.15
N LEU A 37 27.72 5.01 3.94
CA LEU A 37 26.73 5.75 4.73
C LEU A 37 25.29 5.67 4.20
N LEU A 38 25.08 5.09 3.02
CA LEU A 38 23.76 5.01 2.39
C LEU A 38 23.43 3.56 2.04
N PRO A 39 22.14 3.18 2.11
CA PRO A 39 21.69 1.85 1.71
C PRO A 39 22.00 1.55 0.23
N ALA A 40 22.44 0.33 -0.05
CA ALA A 40 22.89 -0.08 -1.40
C ALA A 40 21.74 -0.41 -2.34
N LYS A 41 20.76 -1.16 -1.85
CA LYS A 41 19.61 -1.65 -2.61
C LYS A 41 18.40 -0.78 -2.30
N LYS A 42 18.07 0.10 -3.22
CA LYS A 42 17.16 1.24 -2.98
C LYS A 42 15.76 0.94 -3.47
N MET A 43 14.80 1.25 -2.62
CA MET A 43 13.36 1.21 -2.92
C MET A 43 12.75 2.58 -2.66
N TYR A 44 11.71 2.92 -3.39
CA TYR A 44 11.11 4.25 -3.36
C TYR A 44 9.61 4.18 -3.30
N LEU A 45 9.03 5.17 -2.63
CA LEU A 45 7.63 5.53 -2.74
C LEU A 45 7.55 7.05 -2.87
N ALA A 46 6.71 7.53 -3.76
CA ALA A 46 6.41 8.95 -3.90
C ALA A 46 4.91 9.14 -4.14
N GLY A 47 4.34 10.14 -3.53
CA GLY A 47 2.92 10.41 -3.68
C GLY A 47 2.56 11.88 -3.49
N VAL A 48 1.39 12.21 -3.96
CA VAL A 48 0.74 13.49 -3.80
C VAL A 48 -0.69 13.29 -3.34
N ASP A 49 -1.15 14.08 -2.42
CA ASP A 49 -2.57 14.14 -2.06
C ASP A 49 -3.11 15.57 -2.06
N TYR A 50 -4.40 15.65 -2.28
CA TYR A 50 -5.19 16.86 -2.27
C TYR A 50 -6.43 16.64 -1.43
N SER A 51 -6.68 17.53 -0.47
CA SER A 51 -7.85 17.49 0.41
C SER A 51 -8.69 18.73 0.22
N SER A 52 -10.01 18.58 0.08
CA SER A 52 -10.92 19.71 -0.08
C SER A 52 -12.33 19.31 0.35
N SER A 53 -13.31 20.14 0.04
CA SER A 53 -14.72 19.86 0.25
C SER A 53 -15.56 20.24 -0.97
N PHE A 54 -16.50 19.38 -1.31
CA PHE A 54 -17.51 19.64 -2.33
C PHE A 54 -18.90 19.67 -1.68
N LYS A 55 -19.59 20.80 -1.75
CA LYS A 55 -20.89 20.99 -1.08
C LYS A 55 -20.85 20.61 0.40
N GLN A 56 -19.83 21.10 1.13
CA GLN A 56 -19.57 20.81 2.54
C GLN A 56 -19.26 19.32 2.87
N ARG A 57 -18.97 18.51 1.87
CA ARG A 57 -18.57 17.11 2.01
C ARG A 57 -17.06 17.02 1.84
N PRO A 58 -16.31 16.73 2.90
CA PRO A 58 -14.85 16.61 2.81
C PRO A 58 -14.47 15.39 1.97
N TYR A 59 -13.46 15.59 1.14
CA TYR A 59 -12.85 14.52 0.34
C TYR A 59 -11.33 14.67 0.31
N GLN A 60 -10.67 13.56 0.05
CA GLN A 60 -9.25 13.50 -0.27
C GLN A 60 -9.05 12.60 -1.47
N VAL A 61 -8.17 13.01 -2.37
CA VAL A 61 -7.69 12.20 -3.49
C VAL A 61 -6.17 12.13 -3.42
N TYR A 62 -5.60 11.03 -3.92
CA TYR A 62 -4.15 10.86 -3.95
C TYR A 62 -3.73 10.11 -5.22
N ALA A 63 -2.47 10.33 -5.61
CA ALA A 63 -1.76 9.51 -6.57
C ALA A 63 -0.43 9.08 -5.93
N GLU A 64 -0.06 7.81 -6.12
CA GLU A 64 1.12 7.20 -5.51
C GLU A 64 1.84 6.30 -6.51
N TRP A 65 3.15 6.39 -6.51
CA TRP A 65 4.04 5.49 -7.22
C TRP A 65 4.98 4.83 -6.23
N ALA A 66 5.19 3.52 -6.39
CA ALA A 66 6.15 2.76 -5.60
C ALA A 66 7.02 1.89 -6.52
N ASP A 67 8.29 1.73 -6.13
CA ASP A 67 9.26 0.91 -6.83
C ASP A 67 10.12 0.16 -5.81
N THR A 68 9.95 -1.17 -5.76
CA THR A 68 10.70 -2.07 -4.87
C THR A 68 11.69 -2.96 -5.65
N ARG A 69 12.01 -2.62 -6.91
CA ARG A 69 12.83 -3.47 -7.78
C ARG A 69 14.30 -3.52 -7.42
N THR A 70 14.80 -2.61 -6.61
CA THR A 70 16.22 -2.36 -6.38
C THR A 70 17.01 -2.05 -7.68
N ASN A 71 17.90 -1.09 -7.59
CA ASN A 71 18.78 -0.71 -8.73
C ASN A 71 20.12 -1.43 -8.59
N GLY A 72 20.78 -1.62 -9.72
CA GLY A 72 22.13 -2.16 -9.82
C GLY A 72 22.21 -3.45 -10.61
N GLU A 73 23.32 -4.13 -10.47
CA GLU A 73 23.62 -5.36 -11.22
C GLU A 73 22.72 -6.54 -10.85
N VAL A 74 22.11 -6.49 -9.66
CA VAL A 74 21.26 -7.58 -9.16
C VAL A 74 19.85 -7.04 -8.89
N ARG A 75 18.97 -7.20 -9.86
CA ARG A 75 17.54 -6.90 -9.72
C ARG A 75 16.80 -8.03 -9.00
N GLY A 76 15.66 -7.71 -8.39
CA GLY A 76 14.75 -8.69 -7.82
C GLY A 76 15.23 -9.35 -6.53
N ILE A 77 16.18 -8.75 -5.82
CA ILE A 77 16.69 -9.28 -4.57
C ILE A 77 16.08 -8.61 -3.33
N SER A 78 15.30 -7.55 -3.51
CA SER A 78 14.60 -6.90 -2.40
C SER A 78 13.72 -7.91 -1.66
N TYR A 79 13.78 -7.88 -0.33
CA TYR A 79 13.05 -8.78 0.56
C TYR A 79 13.49 -10.25 0.51
N ASN A 80 14.51 -10.59 -0.30
CA ASN A 80 15.06 -11.94 -0.39
C ASN A 80 16.45 -11.97 0.27
N HIS A 81 16.77 -13.07 0.94
CA HIS A 81 18.07 -13.25 1.58
C HIS A 81 18.60 -14.67 1.38
N SER A 82 19.90 -14.80 1.12
CA SER A 82 20.53 -16.09 0.83
C SER A 82 20.56 -17.05 2.02
N LEU A 83 20.65 -16.53 3.24
CA LEU A 83 20.69 -17.30 4.48
C LEU A 83 19.32 -17.42 5.15
N TYR A 84 18.49 -16.39 5.03
CA TYR A 84 17.13 -16.36 5.56
C TYR A 84 16.16 -16.60 4.40
N THR A 85 15.93 -17.88 4.08
CA THR A 85 15.17 -18.29 2.90
C THR A 85 13.72 -17.77 2.86
N ASP A 86 13.14 -17.45 4.02
CA ASP A 86 11.83 -16.83 4.10
C ASP A 86 11.87 -15.32 3.75
N GLY A 87 13.06 -14.71 3.71
CA GLY A 87 13.24 -13.31 3.38
C GLY A 87 12.42 -12.37 4.30
N TYR A 88 11.93 -11.27 3.74
CA TYR A 88 11.08 -10.31 4.45
C TYR A 88 9.59 -10.60 4.20
N TYR A 89 9.23 -11.89 4.34
CA TYR A 89 7.87 -12.40 4.17
C TYR A 89 7.44 -13.25 5.37
N GLN A 90 6.15 -13.31 5.61
CA GLN A 90 5.53 -14.19 6.60
C GLN A 90 4.31 -14.87 5.98
N HIS A 91 4.33 -16.20 5.87
CA HIS A 91 3.26 -16.98 5.23
C HIS A 91 2.90 -16.51 3.81
N GLY A 92 3.90 -16.09 3.01
CA GLY A 92 3.70 -15.55 1.67
C GLY A 92 3.28 -14.07 1.60
N PHE A 93 3.06 -13.44 2.76
CA PHE A 93 2.75 -12.01 2.82
C PHE A 93 4.02 -11.19 3.06
N SER A 94 4.21 -10.15 2.28
CA SER A 94 5.31 -9.21 2.48
C SER A 94 5.15 -8.45 3.80
N LEU A 95 6.23 -8.33 4.57
CA LEU A 95 6.30 -7.51 5.79
C LEU A 95 6.61 -6.03 5.49
N GLY A 96 6.90 -5.69 4.23
CA GLY A 96 7.12 -4.33 3.76
C GLY A 96 5.99 -3.85 2.85
N HIS A 97 6.35 -3.44 1.63
CA HIS A 97 5.37 -3.01 0.63
C HIS A 97 4.41 -4.16 0.26
N GLY A 98 3.11 -3.88 0.15
CA GLY A 98 2.09 -4.91 -0.04
C GLY A 98 2.25 -5.78 -1.30
N LEU A 99 2.95 -5.29 -2.33
CA LEU A 99 3.30 -6.05 -3.53
C LEU A 99 4.64 -6.80 -3.43
N GLY A 100 5.26 -6.80 -2.25
CA GLY A 100 6.55 -7.47 -2.06
C GLY A 100 7.72 -6.76 -2.72
N GLY A 101 8.81 -7.49 -2.86
CA GLY A 101 9.99 -7.06 -3.60
C GLY A 101 9.81 -7.17 -5.11
N ASP A 102 10.71 -6.51 -5.86
CA ASP A 102 10.77 -6.57 -7.33
C ASP A 102 9.45 -6.14 -8.02
N ALA A 103 8.80 -5.14 -7.46
CA ALA A 103 7.53 -4.62 -7.96
C ALA A 103 7.61 -3.13 -8.30
N GLN A 104 6.77 -2.71 -9.21
CA GLN A 104 6.50 -1.32 -9.51
C GLN A 104 5.00 -1.10 -9.56
N MET A 105 4.49 -0.07 -8.89
CA MET A 105 3.07 0.21 -8.80
C MET A 105 2.79 1.69 -9.06
N PHE A 106 1.68 1.94 -9.71
CA PHE A 106 1.02 3.24 -9.71
C PHE A 106 -0.41 3.07 -9.22
N SER A 107 -0.84 3.92 -8.31
CA SER A 107 -2.21 3.91 -7.81
C SER A 107 -2.78 5.31 -7.71
N VAL A 108 -4.07 5.41 -7.94
CA VAL A 108 -4.88 6.60 -7.69
C VAL A 108 -6.07 6.19 -6.85
N GLY A 109 -6.34 6.96 -5.83
CA GLY A 109 -7.48 6.68 -4.96
C GLY A 109 -7.98 7.93 -4.24
N GLY A 110 -8.99 7.72 -3.46
CA GLY A 110 -9.54 8.78 -2.64
C GLY A 110 -10.74 8.33 -1.84
N HIS A 111 -11.18 9.22 -0.97
CA HIS A 111 -12.38 9.01 -0.20
C HIS A 111 -13.18 10.30 -0.09
N MET A 112 -14.48 10.15 0.16
CA MET A 112 -15.40 11.26 0.37
C MET A 112 -16.41 10.90 1.46
N HIS A 113 -16.67 11.83 2.36
CA HIS A 113 -17.81 11.75 3.27
C HIS A 113 -19.05 12.23 2.52
N LEU A 114 -19.98 11.34 2.25
CA LEU A 114 -21.26 11.66 1.61
C LEU A 114 -22.17 12.42 2.57
N ASP A 115 -22.10 12.08 3.86
CA ASP A 115 -22.74 12.71 4.99
C ASP A 115 -22.00 12.28 6.29
N PRO A 116 -22.40 12.72 7.51
CA PRO A 116 -21.75 12.38 8.76
C PRO A 116 -21.68 10.87 9.07
N LYS A 117 -22.54 10.06 8.44
CA LYS A 117 -22.61 8.61 8.68
C LYS A 117 -22.05 7.78 7.53
N ASN A 118 -21.89 8.35 6.33
CA ASN A 118 -21.54 7.62 5.13
C ASN A 118 -20.21 8.10 4.56
N ARG A 119 -19.27 7.20 4.37
CA ARG A 119 -18.00 7.41 3.68
C ARG A 119 -17.86 6.41 2.54
N ILE A 120 -17.49 6.88 1.38
CA ILE A 120 -17.09 6.07 0.24
C ILE A 120 -15.59 6.23 -0.01
N GLN A 121 -14.93 5.17 -0.41
CA GLN A 121 -13.55 5.17 -0.85
C GLN A 121 -13.43 4.35 -2.13
N ALA A 122 -12.58 4.80 -3.04
CA ALA A 122 -12.23 4.04 -4.23
C ALA A 122 -10.72 4.12 -4.48
N LYS A 123 -10.16 3.05 -5.04
CA LYS A 123 -8.76 2.94 -5.43
C LYS A 123 -8.68 2.17 -6.74
N VAL A 124 -7.85 2.65 -7.65
CA VAL A 124 -7.41 1.90 -8.83
C VAL A 124 -5.89 1.76 -8.75
N LEU A 125 -5.38 0.64 -9.21
CA LEU A 125 -3.95 0.39 -9.27
C LEU A 125 -3.56 -0.36 -10.54
N SER A 126 -2.33 -0.12 -10.96
CA SER A 126 -1.63 -0.90 -11.97
C SER A 126 -0.26 -1.25 -11.42
N ALA A 127 0.11 -2.52 -11.45
CA ALA A 127 1.36 -3.01 -10.90
C ALA A 127 2.01 -4.03 -11.83
N LYS A 128 3.34 -3.99 -11.89
CA LYS A 128 4.18 -5.06 -12.42
C LYS A 128 4.94 -5.68 -11.27
N VAL A 129 4.86 -6.97 -11.11
CA VAL A 129 5.40 -7.72 -9.96
C VAL A 129 6.35 -8.80 -10.43
N ASN A 130 7.33 -9.14 -9.60
CA ASN A 130 8.39 -10.12 -9.90
C ASN A 130 8.99 -9.93 -11.30
N GLN A 131 9.36 -8.71 -11.66
CA GLN A 131 9.82 -8.34 -13.01
C GLN A 131 11.11 -9.02 -13.44
N SER A 132 11.88 -9.55 -12.49
CA SER A 132 13.07 -10.38 -12.72
C SER A 132 12.75 -11.87 -12.82
N ASN A 133 11.47 -12.25 -12.71
CA ASN A 133 10.95 -13.61 -12.78
C ASN A 133 11.73 -14.60 -11.89
N ARG A 134 11.93 -14.22 -10.61
CA ARG A 134 12.67 -15.02 -9.64
C ARG A 134 11.71 -15.92 -8.87
N ASP A 135 12.08 -17.19 -8.74
CA ASP A 135 11.39 -18.21 -7.95
C ASP A 135 11.48 -17.94 -6.42
N THR A 136 12.43 -17.11 -6.00
CA THR A 136 12.58 -16.69 -4.60
C THR A 136 11.57 -15.60 -4.17
N ASN A 137 10.82 -14.99 -5.09
CA ASN A 137 9.78 -14.03 -4.76
C ASN A 137 8.56 -14.77 -4.21
N GLN A 138 8.36 -14.70 -2.88
CA GLN A 138 7.28 -15.44 -2.22
C GLN A 138 5.89 -14.80 -2.39
N ALA A 139 5.82 -13.51 -2.71
CA ALA A 139 4.53 -12.85 -2.96
C ALA A 139 3.98 -13.18 -4.35
N PHE A 140 4.85 -13.25 -5.35
CA PHE A 140 4.50 -13.54 -6.75
C PHE A 140 5.54 -14.49 -7.34
N LEU A 141 5.15 -15.72 -7.62
CA LEU A 141 6.07 -16.77 -8.08
C LEU A 141 6.52 -16.60 -9.53
N VAL A 142 5.82 -15.78 -10.32
CA VAL A 142 6.12 -15.48 -11.72
C VAL A 142 5.93 -13.98 -11.97
N GLU A 143 6.56 -13.48 -13.02
CA GLU A 143 6.32 -12.14 -13.51
C GLU A 143 4.84 -11.98 -13.89
N ASP A 144 4.24 -10.87 -13.46
CA ASP A 144 2.83 -10.58 -13.73
C ASP A 144 2.58 -9.08 -13.85
N THR A 145 1.53 -8.73 -14.59
CA THR A 145 0.94 -7.40 -14.62
C THR A 145 -0.46 -7.47 -14.04
N ILE A 146 -0.75 -6.62 -13.06
CA ILE A 146 -2.00 -6.61 -12.32
C ILE A 146 -2.66 -5.25 -12.46
N HIS A 147 -3.92 -5.23 -12.83
CA HIS A 147 -4.80 -4.08 -12.75
C HIS A 147 -5.91 -4.37 -11.75
N ALA A 148 -6.20 -3.43 -10.86
CA ALA A 148 -7.27 -3.65 -9.90
C ALA A 148 -8.04 -2.37 -9.58
N ILE A 149 -9.30 -2.54 -9.24
CA ILE A 149 -10.17 -1.54 -8.66
C ILE A 149 -10.74 -2.08 -7.36
N ASP A 150 -10.74 -1.24 -6.34
CA ASP A 150 -11.33 -1.51 -5.03
C ASP A 150 -12.27 -0.36 -4.68
N VAL A 151 -13.46 -0.69 -4.20
CA VAL A 151 -14.46 0.28 -3.74
C VAL A 151 -14.99 -0.16 -2.40
N SER A 152 -14.97 0.73 -1.43
CA SER A 152 -15.55 0.48 -0.13
C SER A 152 -16.56 1.57 0.27
N TRP A 153 -17.58 1.14 0.98
CA TRP A 153 -18.56 2.02 1.61
C TRP A 153 -18.64 1.68 3.10
N GLN A 154 -18.58 2.72 3.91
CA GLN A 154 -18.75 2.60 5.36
C GLN A 154 -19.97 3.39 5.78
N HIS A 155 -20.85 2.75 6.55
CA HIS A 155 -22.00 3.37 7.17
C HIS A 155 -21.93 3.28 8.70
N GLN A 156 -22.09 4.39 9.39
CA GLN A 156 -22.09 4.44 10.83
C GLN A 156 -23.50 4.14 11.37
N LEU A 157 -23.74 2.89 11.79
CA LEU A 157 -25.01 2.47 12.40
C LEU A 157 -25.23 3.17 13.75
N ARG A 158 -24.16 3.23 14.57
CA ARG A 158 -24.04 4.00 15.81
C ARG A 158 -22.65 4.63 15.84
N ALA A 159 -22.38 5.51 16.80
CA ALA A 159 -21.09 6.18 16.94
C ALA A 159 -19.89 5.20 17.03
N ASP A 160 -20.13 4.01 17.54
CA ASP A 160 -19.15 2.94 17.80
C ASP A 160 -19.36 1.69 16.96
N LEU A 161 -20.30 1.68 16.00
CA LEU A 161 -20.69 0.50 15.24
C LEU A 161 -20.69 0.77 13.72
N PRO A 162 -19.53 0.75 13.06
CA PRO A 162 -19.48 0.88 11.60
C PRO A 162 -19.82 -0.43 10.90
N LEU A 163 -20.65 -0.31 9.88
CA LEU A 163 -20.89 -1.31 8.83
C LEU A 163 -19.98 -1.01 7.65
N LYS A 164 -19.24 -1.99 7.14
CA LYS A 164 -18.34 -1.85 6.00
C LYS A 164 -18.75 -2.81 4.89
N LEU A 165 -18.89 -2.29 3.69
CA LEU A 165 -19.01 -3.05 2.45
C LEU A 165 -17.76 -2.77 1.61
N ASN A 166 -17.16 -3.82 1.07
CA ASN A 166 -16.06 -3.71 0.14
C ASN A 166 -16.32 -4.60 -1.07
N ALA A 167 -15.91 -4.14 -2.27
CA ALA A 167 -15.95 -4.92 -3.50
C ALA A 167 -14.68 -4.59 -4.30
N TRP A 168 -14.11 -5.63 -4.94
CA TRP A 168 -12.93 -5.48 -5.79
C TRP A 168 -13.07 -6.27 -7.07
N LEU A 169 -12.36 -5.81 -8.08
CA LEU A 169 -12.12 -6.48 -9.34
C LEU A 169 -10.64 -6.36 -9.66
N SER A 170 -10.00 -7.44 -10.02
CA SER A 170 -8.64 -7.46 -10.52
C SER A 170 -8.52 -8.23 -11.82
N ASP A 171 -7.56 -7.84 -12.65
CA ASP A 171 -7.17 -8.52 -13.86
C ASP A 171 -5.66 -8.74 -13.82
N SER A 172 -5.23 -9.97 -14.03
CA SER A 172 -3.84 -10.43 -13.97
C SER A 172 -3.50 -11.13 -15.27
N ASP A 173 -2.36 -10.80 -15.88
CA ASP A 173 -1.92 -11.42 -17.13
C ASP A 173 -1.77 -12.94 -16.98
N THR A 174 -1.38 -13.42 -15.79
CA THR A 174 -1.13 -14.85 -15.54
C THR A 174 -2.33 -15.60 -14.98
N LYS A 175 -3.18 -14.94 -14.18
CA LYS A 175 -4.31 -15.59 -13.46
C LYS A 175 -5.67 -15.22 -14.02
N GLY A 176 -5.75 -14.21 -14.92
CA GLY A 176 -7.01 -13.68 -15.44
C GLY A 176 -7.75 -12.83 -14.41
N GLN A 177 -9.07 -12.75 -14.58
CA GLN A 177 -9.92 -11.89 -13.76
C GLN A 177 -10.33 -12.56 -12.45
N ASP A 178 -10.30 -11.78 -11.37
CA ASP A 178 -10.82 -12.15 -10.05
C ASP A 178 -11.65 -10.99 -9.49
N ALA A 179 -12.72 -11.32 -8.78
CA ALA A 179 -13.62 -10.36 -8.17
C ALA A 179 -14.17 -10.88 -6.86
N GLY A 180 -14.41 -9.99 -5.94
CA GLY A 180 -14.99 -10.35 -4.67
C GLY A 180 -15.68 -9.20 -3.97
N ALA A 181 -16.41 -9.54 -2.93
CA ALA A 181 -17.04 -8.59 -2.03
C ALA A 181 -16.98 -9.09 -0.59
N SER A 182 -16.96 -8.17 0.35
CA SER A 182 -17.01 -8.47 1.77
C SER A 182 -17.96 -7.53 2.51
N LEU A 183 -18.59 -8.04 3.56
CA LEU A 183 -19.41 -7.31 4.51
C LEU A 183 -18.81 -7.48 5.90
N GLY A 184 -18.59 -6.40 6.61
CA GLY A 184 -18.04 -6.41 7.96
C GLY A 184 -18.79 -5.46 8.89
N ILE A 185 -18.85 -5.84 10.16
CA ILE A 185 -19.31 -5.00 11.27
C ILE A 185 -18.23 -5.02 12.33
N GLU A 186 -17.76 -3.84 12.76
CA GLU A 186 -16.82 -3.72 13.88
C GLU A 186 -17.60 -3.48 15.16
N ILE A 187 -17.50 -4.43 16.09
CA ILE A 187 -18.14 -4.31 17.40
C ILE A 187 -17.03 -4.01 18.42
N PRO A 188 -17.01 -2.82 19.05
CA PRO A 188 -16.03 -2.53 20.08
C PRO A 188 -16.34 -3.41 21.30
N LEU A 189 -15.37 -4.23 21.70
CA LEU A 189 -15.44 -4.97 22.96
C LEU A 189 -15.00 -4.02 24.08
N ASP A 190 -15.96 -3.42 24.79
CA ASP A 190 -15.67 -2.63 25.99
C ASP A 190 -15.18 -3.57 27.09
N SER A 191 -14.00 -3.27 27.67
CA SER A 191 -13.42 -4.01 28.79
C SER A 191 -14.36 -4.09 30.01
N ARG A 192 -15.36 -3.20 30.09
CA ARG A 192 -16.42 -3.25 31.12
C ARG A 192 -17.37 -4.44 31.03
N LEU A 193 -17.44 -5.10 29.87
CA LEU A 193 -18.24 -6.33 29.70
C LEU A 193 -17.59 -7.57 30.36
N PHE A 194 -16.34 -7.48 30.78
CA PHE A 194 -15.56 -8.59 31.36
C PHE A 194 -15.20 -8.39 32.84
N ASN A 195 -15.64 -7.30 33.46
CA ASN A 195 -15.50 -7.08 34.89
C ASN A 195 -16.70 -7.74 35.61
N TYR A 196 -16.57 -9.03 35.90
CA TYR A 196 -17.37 -9.75 36.88
C TYR A 196 -16.67 -9.72 38.23
#